data_4ba4be66d62ea6439f21c9ccace949c6
#
_entry.id   4ba4be66d62ea6439f21c9ccace949c6
#
_cell.length_a   1.000
_cell.length_b   1.000
_cell.length_c   1.000
_cell.angle_alpha   90.00
_cell.angle_beta   90.00
_cell.angle_gamma   90.00
#
_symmetry.space_group_name_H-M   'P 1'
#
loop_
_entity.id
_entity.type
_entity.pdbx_description
1 polymer ?
#
loop_
_entity_poly.entity_id
_entity_poly.type
_entity_poly.pdbx_seq_one_letter_code
_entity_poly.pdbx_strand_id
1 'polypeptide(L)'
;KFNLILGKYLKKEITCFNCGNKIHTHEEKETDVRIATQIVADAYQNNCDLAIVVSADSDMIPAIELATEAGHKVIVYFPPHQYSSNLASMASSKPVQLKQYESRFKQCILPDVVHLSIPDFDLHIPPKWKAFQ
;
A
#
# COMPACT_ATOMS: atom_id res chain seq x y z
N LYS A 1 -16.69 -5.80 2.76
CA LYS A 1 -15.82 -6.99 2.74
C LYS A 1 -14.50 -6.58 2.11
N PHE A 2 -13.38 -6.88 2.77
CA PHE A 2 -12.05 -6.63 2.21
C PHE A 2 -11.52 -7.91 1.59
N ASN A 3 -10.82 -7.76 0.47
CA ASN A 3 -10.02 -8.84 -0.11
C ASN A 3 -8.57 -8.63 0.32
N LEU A 4 -8.00 -9.60 1.01
CA LEU A 4 -6.61 -9.55 1.44
C LEU A 4 -5.75 -10.34 0.45
N ILE A 5 -4.86 -9.62 -0.24
CA ILE A 5 -3.91 -10.20 -1.19
C ILE A 5 -2.52 -10.00 -0.60
N LEU A 6 -1.87 -11.09 -0.20
CA LEU A 6 -0.58 -11.04 0.48
C LEU A 6 0.57 -11.17 -0.51
N GLY A 7 1.60 -10.36 -0.32
CA GLY A 7 2.93 -10.59 -0.88
C GLY A 7 3.64 -11.76 -0.19
N LYS A 8 4.92 -11.95 -0.50
CA LYS A 8 5.76 -12.99 0.10
C LYS A 8 6.99 -12.36 0.75
N TYR A 9 7.40 -12.94 1.89
CA TYR A 9 8.68 -12.63 2.50
C TYR A 9 9.64 -13.80 2.27
N LEU A 10 10.73 -13.54 1.55
CA LEU A 10 11.77 -14.53 1.29
C LEU A 10 12.99 -14.24 2.18
N LYS A 11 13.56 -15.29 2.76
CA LYS A 11 14.81 -15.18 3.51
C LYS A 11 15.92 -14.76 2.55
N LYS A 12 16.72 -13.78 2.96
CA LYS A 12 17.86 -13.26 2.20
C LYS A 12 19.08 -13.20 3.11
N GLU A 13 20.20 -13.66 2.59
CA GLU A 13 21.51 -13.49 3.22
C GLU A 13 22.27 -12.39 2.49
N ILE A 14 22.74 -11.40 3.21
CA ILE A 14 23.58 -10.32 2.69
C ILE A 14 24.94 -10.43 3.35
N THR A 15 25.98 -10.52 2.53
CA THR A 15 27.37 -10.51 3.03
C THR A 15 27.90 -9.07 2.99
N CYS A 16 28.40 -8.59 4.12
CA CYS A 16 29.05 -7.29 4.20
C CYS A 16 30.36 -7.30 3.41
N PHE A 17 30.51 -6.41 2.44
CA PHE A 17 31.73 -6.32 1.61
C PHE A 17 32.98 -5.90 2.41
N ASN A 18 32.83 -5.19 3.54
CA ASN A 18 33.97 -4.69 4.32
C ASN A 18 34.48 -5.71 5.34
N CYS A 19 33.60 -6.49 5.98
CA CYS A 19 34.00 -7.37 7.08
C CYS A 19 33.63 -8.84 6.85
N GLY A 20 32.97 -9.19 5.75
CA GLY A 20 32.56 -10.56 5.44
C GLY A 20 31.41 -11.10 6.32
N ASN A 21 30.89 -10.32 7.27
CA ASN A 21 29.80 -10.77 8.13
C ASN A 21 28.53 -11.01 7.32
N LYS A 22 27.82 -12.08 7.67
CA LYS A 22 26.54 -12.46 7.07
C LYS A 22 25.37 -11.92 7.90
N ILE A 23 24.48 -11.22 7.24
CA ILE A 23 23.25 -10.68 7.83
C ILE A 23 22.08 -11.44 7.24
N HIS A 24 21.32 -12.11 8.09
CA HIS A 24 20.08 -12.76 7.68
C HIS A 24 18.92 -11.76 7.79
N THR A 25 18.26 -11.51 6.69
CA THR A 25 17.13 -10.61 6.60
C THR A 25 16.00 -11.26 5.80
N HIS A 26 14.91 -10.51 5.61
CA HIS A 26 13.83 -10.91 4.75
C HIS A 26 13.63 -9.82 3.69
N GLU A 27 13.36 -10.23 2.48
CA GLU A 27 12.99 -9.36 1.37
C GLU A 27 11.54 -9.60 1.02
N GLU A 28 10.77 -8.52 0.95
CA GLU A 28 9.40 -8.56 0.47
C GLU A 28 9.41 -8.74 -1.06
N LYS A 29 8.49 -9.54 -1.56
CA LYS A 29 8.33 -9.87 -2.98
C LYS A 29 6.86 -9.93 -3.37
N GLU A 30 6.58 -9.64 -4.62
CA GLU A 30 5.29 -9.77 -5.29
C GLU A 30 4.25 -8.70 -4.93
N THR A 31 4.39 -7.90 -3.87
CA THR A 31 3.33 -6.95 -3.46
C THR A 31 3.03 -5.95 -4.55
N ASP A 32 4.03 -5.26 -5.09
CA ASP A 32 3.84 -4.23 -6.12
C ASP A 32 3.26 -4.83 -7.40
N VAL A 33 3.77 -6.00 -7.80
CA VAL A 33 3.26 -6.73 -8.97
C VAL A 33 1.79 -7.13 -8.75
N ARG A 34 1.43 -7.56 -7.55
CA ARG A 34 0.04 -7.93 -7.22
C ARG A 34 -0.89 -6.73 -7.23
N ILE A 35 -0.45 -5.58 -6.69
CA ILE A 35 -1.22 -4.34 -6.73
C ILE A 35 -1.42 -3.92 -8.19
N ALA A 36 -0.36 -3.84 -8.98
CA ALA A 36 -0.41 -3.45 -10.38
C ALA A 36 -1.32 -4.37 -11.21
N THR A 37 -1.16 -5.68 -11.06
CA THR A 37 -2.00 -6.67 -11.77
C THR A 37 -3.46 -6.61 -11.35
N GLN A 38 -3.75 -6.33 -10.06
CA GLN A 38 -5.12 -6.19 -9.59
C GLN A 38 -5.79 -4.92 -10.15
N ILE A 39 -5.07 -3.79 -10.20
CA ILE A 39 -5.59 -2.55 -10.83
C ILE A 39 -6.01 -2.81 -12.27
N VAL A 40 -5.15 -3.48 -13.05
CA VAL A 40 -5.44 -3.79 -14.45
C VAL A 40 -6.59 -4.79 -14.56
N ALA A 41 -6.59 -5.85 -13.74
CA ALA A 41 -7.64 -6.87 -13.77
C ALA A 41 -9.02 -6.26 -13.44
N ASP A 42 -9.11 -5.42 -12.41
CA ASP A 42 -10.37 -4.78 -12.01
C ASP A 42 -10.89 -3.83 -13.09
N ALA A 43 -10.00 -3.11 -13.77
CA ALA A 43 -10.38 -2.25 -14.88
C ALA A 43 -10.94 -3.07 -16.06
N TYR A 44 -10.21 -4.07 -16.56
CA TYR A 44 -10.65 -4.85 -17.72
C TYR A 44 -11.85 -5.77 -17.45
N GLN A 45 -12.06 -6.15 -16.19
CA GLN A 45 -13.24 -6.93 -15.76
C GLN A 45 -14.45 -6.05 -15.38
N ASN A 46 -14.33 -4.71 -15.45
CA ASN A 46 -15.33 -3.75 -15.00
C ASN A 46 -15.80 -3.99 -13.54
N ASN A 47 -14.86 -4.34 -12.67
CA ASN A 47 -15.16 -4.58 -11.25
C ASN A 47 -15.33 -3.27 -10.45
N CYS A 48 -14.89 -2.14 -11.00
CA CYS A 48 -15.03 -0.82 -10.38
C CYS A 48 -15.05 0.29 -11.44
N ASP A 49 -15.75 1.39 -11.17
CA ASP A 49 -15.76 2.58 -12.03
C ASP A 49 -14.60 3.54 -11.69
N LEU A 50 -14.06 3.40 -10.47
CA LEU A 50 -13.03 4.26 -9.91
C LEU A 50 -12.08 3.43 -9.03
N ALA A 51 -10.80 3.49 -9.32
CA ALA A 51 -9.76 2.95 -8.46
C ALA A 51 -9.10 4.05 -7.62
N ILE A 52 -8.91 3.80 -6.32
CA ILE A 52 -8.12 4.66 -5.44
C ILE A 52 -6.83 3.90 -5.09
N VAL A 53 -5.70 4.41 -5.55
CA VAL A 53 -4.38 3.82 -5.31
C VAL A 53 -3.67 4.61 -4.22
N VAL A 54 -3.35 3.97 -3.09
CA VAL A 54 -2.61 4.58 -1.98
C VAL A 54 -1.15 4.16 -2.09
N SER A 55 -0.36 4.94 -2.81
CA SER A 55 1.06 4.67 -3.04
C SER A 55 1.81 5.93 -3.45
N ALA A 56 3.14 5.93 -3.29
CA ALA A 56 4.04 6.91 -3.91
C ALA A 56 5.04 6.23 -4.87
N ASP A 57 4.84 4.94 -5.13
CA ASP A 57 5.70 4.16 -5.99
C ASP A 57 5.35 4.38 -7.46
N SER A 58 6.34 4.86 -8.23
CA SER A 58 6.20 5.08 -9.67
C SER A 58 6.07 3.80 -10.49
N ASP A 59 6.37 2.64 -9.92
CA ASP A 59 6.21 1.35 -10.59
C ASP A 59 4.73 1.00 -10.83
N MET A 60 3.81 1.76 -10.20
CA MET A 60 2.37 1.66 -10.47
C MET A 60 1.94 2.36 -11.77
N ILE A 61 2.78 3.22 -12.37
CA ILE A 61 2.43 4.00 -13.56
C ILE A 61 1.87 3.14 -14.70
N PRO A 62 2.52 2.06 -15.13
CA PRO A 62 2.02 1.25 -16.26
C PRO A 62 0.62 0.66 -16.00
N ALA A 63 0.33 0.29 -14.74
CA ALA A 63 -0.98 -0.25 -14.39
C ALA A 63 -2.07 0.83 -14.41
N ILE A 64 -1.74 2.05 -13.99
CA ILE A 64 -2.64 3.20 -14.01
C ILE A 64 -2.93 3.64 -15.46
N GLU A 65 -1.92 3.65 -16.32
CA GLU A 65 -2.09 3.93 -17.74
C GLU A 65 -3.06 2.94 -18.39
N LEU A 66 -2.83 1.64 -18.22
CA LEU A 66 -3.71 0.60 -18.77
C LEU A 66 -5.14 0.70 -18.23
N ALA A 67 -5.32 0.97 -16.95
CA ALA A 67 -6.66 1.15 -16.37
C ALA A 67 -7.37 2.39 -16.95
N THR A 68 -6.62 3.48 -17.16
CA THR A 68 -7.15 4.71 -17.77
C THR A 68 -7.48 4.51 -19.24
N GLU A 69 -6.64 3.80 -20.00
CA GLU A 69 -6.91 3.43 -21.39
C GLU A 69 -8.16 2.55 -21.52
N ALA A 70 -8.41 1.68 -20.54
CA ALA A 70 -9.63 0.89 -20.45
C ALA A 70 -10.88 1.72 -20.09
N GLY A 71 -10.74 3.06 -19.89
CA GLY A 71 -11.85 3.97 -19.62
C GLY A 71 -12.17 4.17 -18.13
N HIS A 72 -11.36 3.65 -17.22
CA HIS A 72 -11.57 3.75 -15.77
C HIS A 72 -10.87 4.98 -15.18
N LYS A 73 -11.44 5.53 -14.11
CA LYS A 73 -10.81 6.63 -13.37
C LYS A 73 -9.87 6.08 -12.30
N VAL A 74 -8.67 6.67 -12.19
CA VAL A 74 -7.73 6.34 -11.14
C VAL A 74 -7.36 7.60 -10.37
N ILE A 75 -7.52 7.58 -9.05
CA ILE A 75 -7.07 8.64 -8.13
C ILE A 75 -5.93 8.11 -7.28
N VAL A 76 -4.85 8.89 -7.20
CA VAL A 76 -3.69 8.55 -6.36
C VAL A 76 -3.77 9.30 -5.03
N TYR A 77 -3.64 8.56 -3.95
CA TYR A 77 -3.53 9.07 -2.59
C TYR A 77 -2.10 8.86 -2.11
N PHE A 78 -1.38 9.94 -1.87
CA PHE A 78 0.00 9.88 -1.38
C PHE A 78 0.04 9.71 0.13
N PRO A 79 0.79 8.69 0.63
CA PRO A 79 1.07 8.56 2.06
C PRO A 79 1.76 9.82 2.63
N PRO A 80 1.68 10.07 3.94
CA PRO A 80 2.40 11.17 4.57
C PRO A 80 3.91 11.12 4.25
N HIS A 81 4.48 12.28 3.91
CA HIS A 81 5.91 12.44 3.60
C HIS A 81 6.43 11.70 2.35
N GLN A 82 5.55 11.15 1.53
CA GLN A 82 5.89 10.51 0.27
C GLN A 82 5.14 11.18 -0.88
N TYR A 83 5.83 11.43 -1.98
CA TYR A 83 5.25 12.03 -3.17
C TYR A 83 6.07 11.69 -4.41
N SER A 84 5.39 11.34 -5.49
CA SER A 84 5.98 11.14 -6.81
C SER A 84 5.28 12.04 -7.83
N SER A 85 6.00 12.98 -8.42
CA SER A 85 5.48 13.87 -9.46
C SER A 85 5.06 13.09 -10.72
N ASN A 86 5.82 12.05 -11.05
CA ASN A 86 5.54 11.20 -12.21
C ASN A 86 4.22 10.45 -12.01
N LEU A 87 4.03 9.84 -10.83
CA LEU A 87 2.80 9.14 -10.52
C LEU A 87 1.60 10.12 -10.42
N ALA A 88 1.83 11.33 -9.90
CA ALA A 88 0.80 12.35 -9.81
C ALA A 88 0.28 12.81 -11.19
N SER A 89 1.15 12.86 -12.21
CA SER A 89 0.78 13.26 -13.56
C SER A 89 -0.07 12.22 -14.29
N MET A 90 -0.05 10.96 -13.85
CA MET A 90 -0.83 9.86 -14.45
C MET A 90 -2.24 9.71 -13.85
N ALA A 91 -2.49 10.33 -12.70
CA ALA A 91 -3.80 10.26 -12.06
C ALA A 91 -4.88 10.96 -12.91
N SER A 92 -6.08 10.40 -12.99
CA SER A 92 -7.23 10.95 -13.73
C SER A 92 -7.75 12.26 -13.15
N SER A 93 -7.34 12.61 -11.94
CA SER A 93 -7.69 13.85 -11.25
C SER A 93 -6.57 14.31 -10.32
N LYS A 94 -6.75 15.51 -9.71
CA LYS A 94 -5.77 16.02 -8.74
C LYS A 94 -5.52 14.98 -7.63
N PRO A 95 -4.27 14.56 -7.43
CA PRO A 95 -3.94 13.57 -6.42
C PRO A 95 -4.16 14.13 -5.01
N VAL A 96 -4.43 13.24 -4.07
CA VAL A 96 -4.71 13.57 -2.67
C VAL A 96 -3.47 13.32 -1.82
N GLN A 97 -3.01 14.33 -1.10
CA GLN A 97 -1.93 14.17 -0.13
C GLN A 97 -2.53 13.90 1.26
N LEU A 98 -2.38 12.69 1.76
CA LEU A 98 -2.97 12.27 3.04
C LEU A 98 -2.46 13.07 4.24
N LYS A 99 -1.24 13.62 4.16
CA LYS A 99 -0.71 14.54 5.17
C LYS A 99 -1.65 15.72 5.48
N GLN A 100 -2.43 16.19 4.52
CA GLN A 100 -3.37 17.31 4.70
C GLN A 100 -4.61 16.92 5.54
N TYR A 101 -4.79 15.64 5.80
CA TYR A 101 -5.95 15.08 6.49
C TYR A 101 -5.60 14.41 7.83
N GLU A 102 -4.51 14.84 8.46
CA GLU A 102 -4.01 14.23 9.72
C GLU A 102 -5.08 14.15 10.81
N SER A 103 -5.91 15.20 10.94
CA SER A 103 -7.00 15.21 11.93
C SER A 103 -8.03 14.09 11.71
N ARG A 104 -8.27 13.70 10.45
CA ARG A 104 -9.16 12.59 10.11
C ARG A 104 -8.56 11.24 10.48
N PHE A 105 -7.24 11.09 10.31
CA PHE A 105 -6.54 9.87 10.73
C PHE A 105 -6.65 9.63 12.24
N LYS A 106 -6.54 10.70 13.05
CA LYS A 106 -6.72 10.60 14.51
C LYS A 106 -8.09 10.06 14.90
N GLN A 107 -9.12 10.33 14.09
CA GLN A 107 -10.49 9.82 14.32
C GLN A 107 -10.67 8.37 13.84
N CYS A 108 -9.75 7.86 13.02
CA CYS A 108 -9.80 6.51 12.44
C CYS A 108 -8.82 5.54 13.10
N ILE A 109 -8.15 5.96 14.19
CA ILE A 109 -7.26 5.08 14.95
C ILE A 109 -8.10 3.98 15.61
N LEU A 110 -7.68 2.73 15.42
CA LEU A 110 -8.30 1.61 16.10
C LEU A 110 -8.05 1.68 17.61
N PRO A 111 -8.93 1.14 18.44
CA PRO A 111 -8.70 1.04 19.88
C PRO A 111 -7.47 0.17 20.17
N ASP A 112 -6.90 0.31 21.37
CA ASP A 112 -5.71 -0.43 21.82
C ASP A 112 -5.89 -1.96 21.72
N VAL A 113 -7.13 -2.41 21.83
CA VAL A 113 -7.51 -3.81 21.68
C VAL A 113 -8.66 -3.89 20.69
N VAL A 114 -8.50 -4.70 19.65
CA VAL A 114 -9.55 -5.01 18.68
C VAL A 114 -9.90 -6.48 18.80
N HIS A 115 -11.13 -6.74 19.25
CA HIS A 115 -11.65 -8.09 19.34
C HIS A 115 -12.11 -8.60 17.97
N LEU A 116 -11.60 -9.76 17.58
CA LEU A 116 -12.03 -10.47 16.38
C LEU A 116 -12.95 -11.63 16.79
N SER A 117 -14.13 -11.67 16.20
CA SER A 117 -15.10 -12.73 16.51
C SER A 117 -14.76 -14.07 15.83
N ILE A 118 -13.97 -14.05 14.75
CA ILE A 118 -13.58 -15.27 14.00
C ILE A 118 -12.17 -15.07 13.42
N PRO A 119 -11.14 -15.77 13.89
CA PRO A 119 -11.13 -16.56 15.14
C PRO A 119 -11.35 -15.66 16.36
N ASP A 120 -11.81 -16.24 17.48
CA ASP A 120 -11.94 -15.54 18.76
C ASP A 120 -10.55 -15.16 19.28
N PHE A 121 -10.15 -13.90 19.02
CA PHE A 121 -8.79 -13.44 19.26
C PHE A 121 -8.75 -11.92 19.43
N ASP A 122 -7.98 -11.45 20.39
CA ASP A 122 -7.73 -10.03 20.62
C ASP A 122 -6.43 -9.57 19.94
N LEU A 123 -6.56 -8.62 19.02
CA LEU A 123 -5.43 -7.88 18.48
C LEU A 123 -5.07 -6.73 19.40
N HIS A 124 -3.87 -6.76 19.94
CA HIS A 124 -3.34 -5.68 20.79
C HIS A 124 -2.45 -4.74 19.97
N ILE A 125 -2.52 -3.44 20.27
CA ILE A 125 -1.58 -2.48 19.70
C ILE A 125 -0.15 -2.85 20.08
N PRO A 126 0.80 -2.89 19.11
CA PRO A 126 2.20 -3.14 19.42
C PRO A 126 2.75 -2.09 20.39
N PRO A 127 3.53 -2.48 21.44
CA PRO A 127 4.07 -1.54 22.44
C PRO A 127 4.81 -0.33 21.84
N LYS A 128 5.51 -0.55 20.72
CA LYS A 128 6.23 0.53 20.01
C LYS A 128 5.29 1.64 19.48
N TRP A 129 4.02 1.32 19.21
CA TRP A 129 3.08 2.25 18.60
C TRP A 129 2.30 3.06 19.64
N LYS A 130 2.25 2.61 20.89
CA LYS A 130 1.65 3.36 22.00
C LYS A 130 2.31 4.70 22.26
N ALA A 131 3.59 4.84 21.91
CA ALA A 131 4.35 6.08 22.08
C ALA A 131 3.99 7.17 21.05
N PHE A 132 3.18 6.87 20.03
CA PHE A 132 2.81 7.79 18.96
C PHE A 132 1.32 8.23 19.02
N GLN A 133 0.60 7.83 20.05
CA GLN A 133 -0.73 8.32 20.37
C GLN A 133 -0.64 9.55 21.28
#